data_64b734fb247cdd5b9634ebd4f2353fe5
#
_entry.id   64b734fb247cdd5b9634ebd4f2353fe5
#
_cell.length_a   1.000
_cell.length_b   1.000
_cell.length_c   1.000
_cell.angle_alpha   90.00
_cell.angle_beta   90.00
_cell.angle_gamma   90.00
#
_symmetry.space_group_name_H-M   'P 1'
#
loop_
_entity.id
_entity.type
_entity.pdbx_description
1 polymer ?
#
loop_
_entity_poly.entity_id
_entity_poly.type
_entity_poly.pdbx_seq_one_letter_code
_entity_poly.pdbx_strand_id
1 'polypeptide(L)'
;RLRRQRQTCIRERTMTPKYSEVLPSEVNTNTQLSKYLSLKIPLLTSAMDTVTESKMAIAIAKAGGIGVIHRNLNIKKQINEIQKVKKHKLLVGAAVGAGPLELKRAEAILKEKVDLIVVDTAHGHSKKVSQIIKAIKKNKAKKTTLCAGNIATAEAAKFLIKLGVDVVKVGIGPGSICTTRLI
;
A
#
# COMPACT_ATOMS: atom_id res chain seq x y z
N ARG A 1 9.59 22.00 -25.04
CA ARG A 1 9.86 21.26 -23.75
C ARG A 1 8.91 21.72 -22.63
N LEU A 2 8.72 23.02 -22.44
CA LEU A 2 7.81 23.57 -21.39
C LEU A 2 6.33 23.21 -21.62
N ARG A 3 5.85 23.10 -22.86
CA ARG A 3 4.48 22.65 -23.15
C ARG A 3 4.23 21.19 -22.74
N ARG A 4 5.18 20.28 -22.94
CA ARG A 4 5.08 18.89 -22.50
C ARG A 4 5.07 18.75 -20.98
N GLN A 5 5.91 19.49 -20.25
CA GLN A 5 5.92 19.48 -18.80
C GLN A 5 4.62 20.01 -18.18
N ARG A 6 4.00 21.06 -18.74
CA ARG A 6 2.68 21.54 -18.30
C ARG A 6 1.58 20.52 -18.57
N GLN A 7 1.63 19.80 -19.66
CA GLN A 7 0.69 18.72 -19.94
C GLN A 7 0.78 17.61 -18.90
N THR A 8 1.99 17.22 -18.48
CA THR A 8 2.21 16.14 -17.52
C THR A 8 1.72 16.46 -16.10
N CYS A 9 1.72 17.72 -15.66
CA CYS A 9 1.35 18.08 -14.28
C CYS A 9 -0.14 18.35 -14.04
N ILE A 10 -0.92 18.69 -15.05
CA ILE A 10 -2.30 19.19 -14.87
C ILE A 10 -3.36 18.30 -15.55
N ARG A 11 -3.05 17.70 -16.69
CA ARG A 11 -4.04 17.01 -17.53
C ARG A 11 -4.15 15.52 -17.31
N GLU A 12 -3.07 14.91 -16.89
CA GLU A 12 -2.99 13.44 -16.79
C GLU A 12 -3.83 12.89 -15.64
N ARG A 13 -4.36 13.77 -14.83
CA ARG A 13 -5.19 13.41 -13.68
C ARG A 13 -6.67 13.58 -13.96
N THR A 14 -7.02 14.11 -15.11
CA THR A 14 -8.41 14.16 -15.54
C THR A 14 -8.71 12.98 -16.45
N MET A 15 -9.71 12.20 -16.07
CA MET A 15 -10.15 11.08 -16.87
C MET A 15 -10.91 11.59 -18.09
N THR A 16 -10.62 11.03 -19.25
CA THR A 16 -11.41 11.32 -20.48
C THR A 16 -12.79 10.73 -20.28
N PRO A 17 -13.87 11.53 -20.41
CA PRO A 17 -15.24 11.02 -20.37
C PRO A 17 -15.47 9.95 -21.44
N LYS A 18 -16.13 8.87 -21.05
CA LYS A 18 -16.55 7.80 -21.95
C LYS A 18 -18.04 7.56 -21.78
N TYR A 19 -18.61 6.86 -22.74
CA TYR A 19 -20.00 6.40 -22.64
C TYR A 19 -20.22 5.62 -21.34
N SER A 20 -21.29 5.92 -20.62
CA SER A 20 -21.67 5.27 -19.38
C SER A 20 -23.18 5.04 -19.35
N GLU A 21 -23.59 3.87 -18.91
CA GLU A 21 -24.98 3.50 -18.63
C GLU A 21 -25.31 3.57 -17.13
N VAL A 22 -24.32 3.94 -16.30
CA VAL A 22 -24.46 3.99 -14.85
C VAL A 22 -24.60 5.44 -14.40
N LEU A 23 -25.67 5.73 -13.66
CA LEU A 23 -25.86 7.04 -13.01
C LEU A 23 -24.91 7.20 -11.82
N PRO A 24 -24.46 8.43 -11.49
CA PRO A 24 -23.59 8.67 -10.33
C PRO A 24 -24.13 8.12 -9.01
N SER A 25 -25.44 8.13 -8.81
CA SER A 25 -26.13 7.57 -7.64
C SER A 25 -26.12 6.05 -7.56
N GLU A 26 -25.86 5.37 -8.68
CA GLU A 26 -25.85 3.90 -8.79
C GLU A 26 -24.45 3.31 -8.73
N VAL A 27 -23.44 4.17 -8.64
CA VAL A 27 -22.04 3.72 -8.62
C VAL A 27 -21.73 2.91 -7.36
N ASN A 28 -21.26 1.69 -7.56
CA ASN A 28 -20.73 0.86 -6.48
C ASN A 28 -19.20 0.98 -6.43
N THR A 29 -18.69 1.56 -5.34
CA THR A 29 -17.24 1.74 -5.11
C THR A 29 -16.58 0.60 -4.34
N ASN A 30 -17.33 -0.44 -3.97
CA ASN A 30 -16.77 -1.59 -3.27
C ASN A 30 -15.64 -2.22 -4.10
N THR A 31 -14.51 -2.44 -3.45
CA THR A 31 -13.31 -2.94 -4.13
C THR A 31 -12.76 -4.14 -3.38
N GLN A 32 -12.57 -5.23 -4.11
CA GLN A 32 -11.91 -6.43 -3.62
C GLN A 32 -10.40 -6.31 -3.85
N LEU A 33 -9.61 -6.05 -2.81
CA LEU A 33 -8.14 -5.99 -2.90
C LEU A 33 -7.51 -7.37 -2.93
N SER A 34 -8.05 -8.31 -2.16
CA SER A 34 -7.60 -9.69 -2.12
C SER A 34 -8.76 -10.61 -1.75
N LYS A 35 -8.52 -11.91 -1.76
CA LYS A 35 -9.51 -12.90 -1.31
C LYS A 35 -10.06 -12.60 0.10
N TYR A 36 -9.31 -11.90 0.93
CA TYR A 36 -9.64 -11.68 2.34
C TYR A 36 -9.84 -10.21 2.72
N LEU A 37 -9.64 -9.28 1.80
CA LEU A 37 -9.71 -7.84 2.07
C LEU A 37 -10.56 -7.12 1.02
N SER A 38 -11.72 -6.66 1.46
CA SER A 38 -12.61 -5.79 0.69
C SER A 38 -12.69 -4.42 1.35
N LEU A 39 -12.79 -3.38 0.55
CA LEU A 39 -12.97 -2.00 0.97
C LEU A 39 -14.30 -1.45 0.42
N LYS A 40 -14.96 -0.58 1.16
CA LYS A 40 -16.17 0.12 0.70
C LYS A 40 -15.84 1.21 -0.32
N ILE A 41 -14.66 1.82 -0.19
CA ILE A 41 -14.11 2.79 -1.14
C ILE A 41 -12.69 2.38 -1.55
N PRO A 42 -12.27 2.59 -2.80
CA PRO A 42 -10.96 2.14 -3.31
C PRO A 42 -9.82 3.08 -2.91
N LEU A 43 -9.73 3.44 -1.63
CA LEU A 43 -8.74 4.38 -1.12
C LEU A 43 -7.86 3.75 -0.06
N LEU A 44 -6.55 3.85 -0.28
CA LEU A 44 -5.51 3.52 0.68
C LEU A 44 -4.67 4.76 0.97
N THR A 45 -4.42 5.05 2.25
CA THR A 45 -3.50 6.15 2.56
C THR A 45 -2.05 5.72 2.45
N SER A 46 -1.21 6.63 1.95
CA SER A 46 0.22 6.38 1.74
C SER A 46 0.96 6.12 3.04
N ALA A 47 1.89 5.18 3.01
CA ALA A 47 2.75 4.82 4.14
C ALA A 47 3.90 5.84 4.30
N MET A 48 3.56 7.08 4.55
CA MET A 48 4.49 8.19 4.71
C MET A 48 4.37 8.78 6.13
N ASP A 49 5.48 9.22 6.72
CA ASP A 49 5.56 9.77 8.08
C ASP A 49 4.68 10.99 8.20
N THR A 50 4.48 11.92 7.66
CA THR A 50 3.56 13.06 7.83
C THR A 50 2.13 12.80 7.32
N VAL A 51 1.82 11.59 6.88
CA VAL A 51 0.52 11.25 6.26
C VAL A 51 -0.25 10.24 7.08
N THR A 52 0.32 9.06 7.35
CA THR A 52 -0.46 7.96 7.92
C THR A 52 0.12 7.42 9.22
N GLU A 53 -0.42 7.93 10.31
CA GLU A 53 -0.39 7.33 11.64
C GLU A 53 -1.82 6.92 12.05
N SER A 54 -2.02 6.55 13.31
CA SER A 54 -3.30 6.04 13.81
C SER A 54 -4.49 6.96 13.54
N LYS A 55 -4.33 8.29 13.67
CA LYS A 55 -5.41 9.24 13.42
C LYS A 55 -5.95 9.15 11.98
N MET A 56 -5.07 9.22 11.00
CA MET A 56 -5.44 9.09 9.59
C MET A 56 -5.95 7.69 9.28
N ALA A 57 -5.31 6.65 9.81
CA ALA A 57 -5.74 5.27 9.59
C ALA A 57 -7.16 5.00 10.13
N ILE A 58 -7.50 5.57 11.29
CA ILE A 58 -8.86 5.49 11.85
C ILE A 58 -9.86 6.26 10.96
N ALA A 59 -9.52 7.48 10.54
CA ALA A 59 -10.39 8.29 9.71
C ALA A 59 -10.73 7.62 8.38
N ILE A 60 -9.73 7.15 7.65
CA ILE A 60 -9.94 6.48 6.35
C ILE A 60 -10.66 5.15 6.50
N ALA A 61 -10.37 4.37 7.55
CA ALA A 61 -11.05 3.10 7.79
C ALA A 61 -12.53 3.30 8.14
N LYS A 62 -12.89 4.35 8.89
CA LYS A 62 -14.29 4.73 9.13
C LYS A 62 -15.01 5.14 7.83
N ALA A 63 -14.30 5.78 6.91
CA ALA A 63 -14.84 6.12 5.58
C ALA A 63 -14.96 4.90 4.64
N GLY A 64 -14.41 3.74 5.02
CA GLY A 64 -14.50 2.50 4.24
C GLY A 64 -13.26 2.16 3.42
N GLY A 65 -12.19 2.93 3.53
CA GLY A 65 -10.86 2.63 2.99
C GLY A 65 -9.95 1.92 3.99
N ILE A 66 -8.63 2.01 3.80
CA ILE A 66 -7.64 1.44 4.73
C ILE A 66 -6.41 2.35 4.85
N GLY A 67 -5.94 2.56 6.08
CA GLY A 67 -4.70 3.28 6.36
C GLY A 67 -3.51 2.35 6.48
N VAL A 68 -2.39 2.73 5.86
CA VAL A 68 -1.13 1.99 5.94
C VAL A 68 -0.14 2.74 6.82
N ILE A 69 0.08 2.25 8.05
CA ILE A 69 1.00 2.87 9.01
C ILE A 69 2.41 2.81 8.47
N HIS A 70 3.10 3.96 8.42
CA HIS A 70 4.44 4.06 7.86
C HIS A 70 5.51 3.39 8.73
N ARG A 71 6.67 3.08 8.10
CA ARG A 71 7.80 2.41 8.76
C ARG A 71 8.90 3.36 9.27
N ASN A 72 8.76 4.67 9.07
CA ASN A 72 9.69 5.67 9.61
C ASN A 72 9.46 5.90 11.11
N LEU A 73 9.35 4.79 11.83
CA LEU A 73 9.16 4.66 13.26
C LEU A 73 10.00 3.48 13.74
N ASN A 74 10.41 3.46 15.01
CA ASN A 74 10.89 2.22 15.58
C ASN A 74 9.73 1.19 15.69
N ILE A 75 10.08 -0.09 15.77
CA ILE A 75 9.10 -1.18 15.76
C ILE A 75 8.04 -0.99 16.86
N LYS A 76 8.44 -0.64 18.09
CA LYS A 76 7.51 -0.46 19.21
C LYS A 76 6.50 0.66 18.95
N LYS A 77 6.95 1.80 18.41
CA LYS A 77 6.07 2.92 18.07
C LYS A 77 5.09 2.54 16.95
N GLN A 78 5.57 1.86 15.90
CA GLN A 78 4.69 1.42 14.81
C GLN A 78 3.62 0.43 15.32
N ILE A 79 3.99 -0.52 16.18
CA ILE A 79 3.05 -1.44 16.82
C ILE A 79 2.01 -0.66 17.64
N ASN A 80 2.42 0.33 18.42
CA ASN A 80 1.49 1.15 19.20
C ASN A 80 0.47 1.87 18.30
N GLU A 81 0.91 2.43 17.17
CA GLU A 81 0.01 3.05 16.20
C GLU A 81 -0.99 2.03 15.60
N ILE A 82 -0.55 0.82 15.28
CA ILE A 82 -1.43 -0.27 14.81
C ILE A 82 -2.46 -0.63 15.88
N GLN A 83 -2.03 -0.80 17.12
CA GLN A 83 -2.91 -1.16 18.24
C GLN A 83 -3.97 -0.11 18.52
N LYS A 84 -3.64 1.18 18.37
CA LYS A 84 -4.64 2.28 18.47
C LYS A 84 -5.78 2.10 17.46
N VAL A 85 -5.47 1.72 16.22
CA VAL A 85 -6.49 1.46 15.20
C VAL A 85 -7.28 0.19 15.52
N LYS A 86 -6.60 -0.89 15.91
CA LYS A 86 -7.23 -2.18 16.25
C LYS A 86 -8.18 -2.09 17.46
N LYS A 87 -7.92 -1.21 18.43
CA LYS A 87 -8.87 -0.93 19.55
C LYS A 87 -10.25 -0.50 19.05
N HIS A 88 -10.32 0.15 17.90
CA HIS A 88 -11.60 0.54 17.27
C HIS A 88 -12.21 -0.56 16.38
N LYS A 89 -11.61 -1.76 16.33
CA LYS A 89 -12.03 -2.88 15.45
C LYS A 89 -12.04 -2.52 13.96
N LEU A 90 -11.17 -1.60 13.55
CA LEU A 90 -11.05 -1.11 12.19
C LEU A 90 -9.94 -1.84 11.42
N LEU A 91 -10.05 -1.81 10.07
CA LEU A 91 -9.03 -2.31 9.18
C LEU A 91 -7.75 -1.46 9.28
N VAL A 92 -6.60 -2.11 9.28
CA VAL A 92 -5.31 -1.42 9.30
C VAL A 92 -4.26 -2.18 8.50
N GLY A 93 -3.51 -1.42 7.71
CA GLY A 93 -2.30 -1.86 7.06
C GLY A 93 -1.04 -1.32 7.75
N ALA A 94 0.09 -1.97 7.50
CA ALA A 94 1.39 -1.48 7.95
C ALA A 94 2.48 -1.76 6.92
N ALA A 95 3.40 -0.80 6.78
CA ALA A 95 4.50 -0.89 5.85
C ALA A 95 5.75 -1.48 6.50
N VAL A 96 6.48 -2.24 5.69
CA VAL A 96 7.82 -2.75 5.95
C VAL A 96 8.72 -2.46 4.75
N GLY A 97 10.01 -2.35 4.97
CA GLY A 97 10.98 -2.26 3.89
C GLY A 97 11.52 -3.63 3.46
N ALA A 98 12.72 -3.64 2.89
CA ALA A 98 13.44 -4.85 2.51
C ALA A 98 14.82 -4.88 3.16
N GLY A 99 15.11 -5.95 3.90
CA GLY A 99 16.39 -6.13 4.60
C GLY A 99 16.24 -6.91 5.92
N PRO A 100 17.35 -7.25 6.57
CA PRO A 100 17.31 -8.10 7.78
C PRO A 100 16.53 -7.50 8.96
N LEU A 101 16.66 -6.19 9.20
CA LEU A 101 15.91 -5.49 10.25
C LEU A 101 14.40 -5.45 9.97
N GLU A 102 14.03 -5.36 8.70
CA GLU A 102 12.64 -5.32 8.29
C GLU A 102 11.95 -6.68 8.43
N LEU A 103 12.70 -7.76 8.49
CA LEU A 103 12.15 -9.08 8.80
C LEU A 103 11.62 -9.13 10.24
N LYS A 104 12.40 -8.66 11.21
CA LYS A 104 11.94 -8.56 12.61
C LYS A 104 10.73 -7.64 12.75
N ARG A 105 10.70 -6.54 11.99
CA ARG A 105 9.55 -5.63 11.92
C ARG A 105 8.32 -6.34 11.38
N ALA A 106 8.45 -7.07 10.27
CA ALA A 106 7.36 -7.81 9.65
C ALA A 106 6.76 -8.85 10.63
N GLU A 107 7.62 -9.60 11.33
CA GLU A 107 7.20 -10.57 12.33
C GLU A 107 6.42 -9.91 13.49
N ALA A 108 6.89 -8.77 13.98
CA ALA A 108 6.20 -8.03 15.02
C ALA A 108 4.83 -7.51 14.55
N ILE A 109 4.74 -6.96 13.34
CA ILE A 109 3.50 -6.48 12.74
C ILE A 109 2.49 -7.63 12.53
N LEU A 110 2.95 -8.78 12.07
CA LEU A 110 2.08 -9.93 11.84
C LEU A 110 1.45 -10.48 13.14
N LYS A 111 2.14 -10.35 14.27
CA LYS A 111 1.57 -10.68 15.59
C LYS A 111 0.37 -9.82 15.96
N GLU A 112 0.32 -8.58 15.47
CA GLU A 112 -0.81 -7.66 15.67
C GLU A 112 -2.01 -7.95 14.75
N LYS A 113 -1.95 -9.00 13.94
CA LYS A 113 -3.03 -9.44 13.04
C LYS A 113 -3.53 -8.31 12.13
N VAL A 114 -2.59 -7.59 11.50
CA VAL A 114 -2.93 -6.55 10.51
C VAL A 114 -3.66 -7.15 9.32
N ASP A 115 -4.53 -6.37 8.70
CA ASP A 115 -5.34 -6.79 7.55
C ASP A 115 -4.52 -6.72 6.25
N LEU A 116 -3.57 -5.78 6.20
CA LEU A 116 -2.68 -5.55 5.05
C LEU A 116 -1.24 -5.34 5.51
N ILE A 117 -0.29 -6.08 4.95
CA ILE A 117 1.14 -5.79 5.08
C ILE A 117 1.69 -5.34 3.73
N VAL A 118 2.40 -4.22 3.71
CA VAL A 118 2.92 -3.61 2.49
C VAL A 118 4.43 -3.62 2.51
N VAL A 119 5.04 -4.35 1.59
CA VAL A 119 6.49 -4.24 1.31
C VAL A 119 6.69 -3.02 0.44
N ASP A 120 7.03 -1.90 1.07
CA ASP A 120 7.12 -0.57 0.44
C ASP A 120 8.58 -0.18 0.20
N THR A 121 8.98 -0.22 -1.07
CA THR A 121 10.35 0.07 -1.51
C THR A 121 10.35 0.97 -2.74
N ALA A 122 11.42 1.74 -2.93
CA ALA A 122 11.61 2.55 -4.14
C ALA A 122 11.68 1.67 -5.41
N HIS A 123 12.21 0.46 -5.30
CA HIS A 123 12.34 -0.50 -6.39
C HIS A 123 11.90 -1.90 -5.96
N GLY A 124 10.67 -2.27 -6.32
CA GLY A 124 10.05 -3.54 -5.94
C GLY A 124 10.61 -4.78 -6.66
N HIS A 125 11.27 -4.59 -7.82
CA HIS A 125 11.83 -5.68 -8.62
C HIS A 125 13.28 -5.99 -8.22
N SER A 126 13.49 -6.47 -6.99
CA SER A 126 14.83 -6.74 -6.46
C SER A 126 14.92 -8.04 -5.64
N LYS A 127 16.15 -8.57 -5.53
CA LYS A 127 16.44 -9.78 -4.72
C LYS A 127 16.05 -9.59 -3.26
N LYS A 128 16.31 -8.42 -2.67
CA LYS A 128 15.96 -8.12 -1.26
C LYS A 128 14.46 -8.16 -1.05
N VAL A 129 13.68 -7.62 -2.00
CA VAL A 129 12.22 -7.66 -1.95
C VAL A 129 11.71 -9.10 -2.07
N SER A 130 12.29 -9.93 -2.93
CA SER A 130 11.89 -11.33 -3.02
C SER A 130 12.15 -12.11 -1.72
N GLN A 131 13.25 -11.83 -1.04
CA GLN A 131 13.59 -12.47 0.24
C GLN A 131 12.59 -12.12 1.35
N ILE A 132 12.25 -10.83 1.52
CA ILE A 132 11.28 -10.41 2.54
C ILE A 132 9.87 -10.93 2.24
N ILE A 133 9.44 -10.95 0.97
CA ILE A 133 8.15 -11.52 0.55
C ILE A 133 8.07 -13.01 0.94
N LYS A 134 9.10 -13.80 0.62
CA LYS A 134 9.15 -15.23 0.97
C LYS A 134 9.06 -15.45 2.48
N ALA A 135 9.76 -14.65 3.26
CA ALA A 135 9.75 -14.73 4.72
C ALA A 135 8.38 -14.33 5.30
N ILE A 136 7.77 -13.25 4.83
CA ILE A 136 6.42 -12.84 5.24
C ILE A 136 5.41 -13.94 4.90
N LYS A 137 5.46 -14.50 3.70
CA LYS A 137 4.54 -15.58 3.28
C LYS A 137 4.62 -16.81 4.16
N LYS A 138 5.79 -17.17 4.63
CA LYS A 138 5.99 -18.31 5.55
C LYS A 138 5.31 -18.06 6.90
N ASN A 139 5.29 -16.81 7.37
CA ASN A 139 4.90 -16.45 8.72
C ASN A 139 3.53 -15.75 8.79
N LYS A 140 2.95 -15.30 7.65
CA LYS A 140 1.69 -14.56 7.68
C LYS A 140 0.49 -15.46 7.96
N ALA A 141 -0.48 -14.94 8.70
CA ALA A 141 -1.79 -15.56 8.81
C ALA A 141 -2.48 -15.62 7.44
N LYS A 142 -3.32 -16.65 7.22
CA LYS A 142 -4.05 -16.82 5.94
C LYS A 142 -4.85 -15.58 5.53
N LYS A 143 -5.38 -14.85 6.50
CA LYS A 143 -6.24 -13.67 6.27
C LYS A 143 -5.50 -12.35 6.06
N THR A 144 -4.19 -12.28 6.30
CA THR A 144 -3.42 -11.05 6.05
C THR A 144 -3.10 -10.91 4.57
N THR A 145 -3.52 -9.83 3.96
CA THR A 145 -3.20 -9.49 2.56
C THR A 145 -1.77 -8.99 2.45
N LEU A 146 -1.03 -9.49 1.47
CA LEU A 146 0.35 -9.05 1.18
C LEU A 146 0.39 -8.19 -0.07
N CYS A 147 0.77 -6.93 0.11
CA CYS A 147 1.05 -5.99 -0.98
C CYS A 147 2.56 -5.80 -1.13
N ALA A 148 3.05 -5.62 -2.35
CA ALA A 148 4.44 -5.26 -2.59
C ALA A 148 4.61 -4.31 -3.79
N GLY A 149 5.59 -3.45 -3.71
CA GLY A 149 6.00 -2.50 -4.73
C GLY A 149 7.13 -1.58 -4.21
N ASN A 150 7.45 -0.50 -4.92
CA ASN A 150 6.78 0.02 -6.10
C ASN A 150 7.37 -0.58 -7.37
N ILE A 151 6.55 -0.73 -8.37
CA ILE A 151 6.96 -1.19 -9.69
C ILE A 151 6.36 -0.31 -10.79
N ALA A 152 6.94 -0.39 -12.00
CA ALA A 152 6.45 0.33 -13.18
C ALA A 152 6.44 -0.51 -14.46
N THR A 153 6.82 -1.78 -14.40
CA THR A 153 6.93 -2.65 -15.58
C THR A 153 6.11 -3.92 -15.43
N ALA A 154 5.66 -4.47 -16.56
CA ALA A 154 4.94 -5.73 -16.61
C ALA A 154 5.80 -6.91 -16.10
N GLU A 155 7.12 -6.87 -16.35
CA GLU A 155 8.05 -7.90 -15.87
C GLU A 155 8.11 -7.90 -14.33
N ALA A 156 8.21 -6.72 -13.71
CA ALA A 156 8.21 -6.60 -12.26
C ALA A 156 6.86 -7.07 -11.67
N ALA A 157 5.74 -6.79 -12.33
CA ALA A 157 4.44 -7.30 -11.92
C ALA A 157 4.39 -8.83 -11.97
N LYS A 158 4.80 -9.44 -13.08
CA LYS A 158 4.91 -10.90 -13.24
C LYS A 158 5.83 -11.52 -12.19
N PHE A 159 6.94 -10.86 -11.86
CA PHE A 159 7.87 -11.30 -10.83
C PHE A 159 7.19 -11.34 -9.44
N LEU A 160 6.50 -10.28 -9.03
CA LEU A 160 5.80 -10.22 -7.75
C LEU A 160 4.64 -11.23 -7.68
N ILE A 161 3.87 -11.38 -8.77
CA ILE A 161 2.79 -12.37 -8.87
C ILE A 161 3.33 -13.79 -8.69
N LYS A 162 4.44 -14.15 -9.35
CA LYS A 162 5.11 -15.46 -9.17
C LYS A 162 5.56 -15.70 -7.73
N LEU A 163 5.92 -14.65 -7.00
CA LEU A 163 6.23 -14.74 -5.58
C LEU A 163 4.98 -14.92 -4.70
N GLY A 164 3.78 -14.78 -5.28
CA GLY A 164 2.48 -14.96 -4.62
C GLY A 164 2.10 -13.77 -3.74
N VAL A 165 2.34 -12.57 -4.22
CA VAL A 165 1.84 -11.32 -3.66
C VAL A 165 0.36 -11.19 -4.02
N ASP A 166 -0.47 -10.77 -3.06
CA ASP A 166 -1.92 -10.64 -3.26
C ASP A 166 -2.26 -9.33 -3.99
N VAL A 167 -1.47 -8.27 -3.76
CA VAL A 167 -1.66 -6.93 -4.33
C VAL A 167 -0.33 -6.36 -4.80
N VAL A 168 -0.32 -5.77 -5.99
CA VAL A 168 0.88 -5.13 -6.57
C VAL A 168 0.72 -3.61 -6.52
N LYS A 169 1.69 -2.92 -5.91
CA LYS A 169 1.72 -1.45 -5.85
C LYS A 169 2.46 -0.90 -7.06
N VAL A 170 1.71 -0.32 -8.00
CA VAL A 170 2.22 0.24 -9.26
C VAL A 170 2.38 1.75 -9.16
N GLY A 171 3.50 2.27 -9.65
CA GLY A 171 3.81 3.70 -9.70
C GLY A 171 5.15 4.01 -9.05
N ILE A 172 5.91 4.92 -9.66
CA ILE A 172 7.21 5.37 -9.17
C ILE A 172 7.23 6.89 -9.18
N GLY A 173 7.21 7.49 -7.99
CA GLY A 173 7.42 8.91 -7.75
C GLY A 173 6.72 9.86 -8.72
N PRO A 174 5.37 9.84 -8.87
CA PRO A 174 4.69 10.68 -9.84
C PRO A 174 4.64 12.16 -9.43
N GLY A 175 4.91 12.48 -8.18
CA GLY A 175 4.94 13.85 -7.67
C GLY A 175 6.18 14.62 -8.12
N SER A 176 6.04 15.93 -8.35
CA SER A 176 7.15 16.82 -8.75
C SER A 176 8.25 16.93 -7.69
N ILE A 177 7.90 16.75 -6.43
CA ILE A 177 8.80 16.81 -5.27
C ILE A 177 9.31 15.43 -4.82
N CYS A 178 8.95 14.36 -5.53
CA CYS A 178 9.37 13.01 -5.15
C CYS A 178 10.84 12.78 -5.45
N THR A 179 11.64 12.49 -4.41
CA THR A 179 13.07 12.21 -4.51
C THR A 179 13.38 10.78 -4.98
N THR A 180 12.41 9.90 -5.00
CA THR A 180 12.60 8.49 -5.41
C THR A 180 13.11 8.33 -6.84
N ARG A 181 13.04 9.38 -7.67
CA ARG A 181 13.55 9.40 -9.05
C ARG A 181 15.05 9.75 -9.13
N LEU A 182 15.63 10.19 -8.02
CA LEU A 182 17.03 10.63 -7.96
C LEU A 182 17.96 9.51 -7.46
N ILE A 183 17.43 8.33 -7.21
CA ILE A 183 18.15 7.17 -6.69
C ILE A 183 18.30 6.12 -7.79
#